data_dcfcfd6de2459d35f10e3c266aa8bbc2
#
_entry.id   dcfcfd6de2459d35f10e3c266aa8bbc2
#
_cell.length_a   1.000
_cell.length_b   1.000
_cell.length_c   1.000
_cell.angle_alpha   90.00
_cell.angle_beta   90.00
_cell.angle_gamma   90.00
#
_symmetry.space_group_name_H-M   'P 1'
#
loop_
_entity.id
_entity.type
_entity.pdbx_description
1 polymer ?
#
loop_
_entity_poly.entity_id
_entity_poly.type
_entity_poly.pdbx_seq_one_letter_code
_entity_poly.pdbx_strand_id
1 'polypeptide(L)'
;MKSLGKRADGLRLERMQASPMWAGEGFRNVWPVRPGLRDASAGRPGLSDFLCGGNRRVPLGPLPAQDPLDSWRRPPGSGLRATWLGHSTVLVEIDGLRVLTDPVWGNRASPSRLAGPKRFQPAPVPLAKLPPVDLVLISHDHYDHLDYPTVRDLARHHTMPIVTSLGVGVHLEAWGVAPERIVELDWWQSYTLPGADL
;
A
#
# COMPACT_ATOMS: atom_id res chain seq x y z
N MET A 1 8.97 18.35 -4.84
CA MET A 1 9.59 17.16 -4.19
C MET A 1 9.14 15.92 -4.96
N LYS A 2 10.08 15.03 -5.37
CA LYS A 2 9.73 13.80 -6.14
C LYS A 2 8.78 12.86 -5.37
N SER A 3 8.82 12.89 -4.05
CA SER A 3 7.96 12.07 -3.17
C SER A 3 6.48 12.46 -3.17
N LEU A 4 6.11 13.61 -3.70
CA LEU A 4 4.69 14.03 -3.82
C LEU A 4 3.97 13.32 -4.97
N GLY A 5 4.69 12.55 -5.80
CA GLY A 5 4.12 11.91 -6.97
C GLY A 5 3.80 12.89 -8.09
N LYS A 6 2.87 12.52 -8.95
CA LYS A 6 2.46 13.27 -10.14
C LYS A 6 0.92 13.24 -10.29
N ARG A 7 0.33 14.21 -10.95
CA ARG A 7 -1.08 14.14 -11.38
C ARG A 7 -1.17 13.34 -12.68
N ALA A 8 -2.25 12.61 -12.84
CA ALA A 8 -2.54 11.92 -14.09
C ALA A 8 -2.83 12.93 -15.21
N ASP A 9 -2.31 12.66 -16.39
CA ASP A 9 -2.51 13.40 -17.61
C ASP A 9 -2.69 12.45 -18.82
N GLY A 10 -3.04 12.99 -20.00
CA GLY A 10 -3.16 12.25 -21.25
C GLY A 10 -4.05 11.02 -21.14
N LEU A 11 -3.63 9.91 -21.75
CA LEU A 11 -4.38 8.65 -21.83
C LEU A 11 -4.77 8.08 -20.46
N ARG A 12 -3.93 8.28 -19.42
CA ARG A 12 -4.28 7.82 -18.07
C ARG A 12 -5.46 8.60 -17.50
N LEU A 13 -5.46 9.92 -17.66
CA LEU A 13 -6.59 10.75 -17.24
C LEU A 13 -7.86 10.42 -18.03
N GLU A 14 -7.75 10.24 -19.34
CA GLU A 14 -8.87 9.82 -20.19
C GLU A 14 -9.45 8.48 -19.72
N ARG A 15 -8.61 7.50 -19.39
CA ARG A 15 -9.03 6.21 -18.84
C ARG A 15 -9.74 6.35 -17.49
N MET A 16 -9.24 7.22 -16.60
CA MET A 16 -9.90 7.54 -15.33
C MET A 16 -11.29 8.15 -15.56
N GLN A 17 -11.39 9.10 -16.50
CA GLN A 17 -12.64 9.80 -16.84
C GLN A 17 -13.66 8.89 -17.53
N ALA A 18 -13.20 7.86 -18.22
CA ALA A 18 -14.06 6.85 -18.85
C ALA A 18 -14.66 5.84 -17.86
N SER A 19 -14.17 5.79 -16.62
CA SER A 19 -14.73 4.93 -15.58
C SER A 19 -16.17 5.33 -15.24
N PRO A 20 -17.12 4.39 -15.10
CA PRO A 20 -18.47 4.66 -14.60
C PRO A 20 -18.50 5.27 -13.20
N MET A 21 -17.40 5.11 -12.46
CA MET A 21 -17.24 5.64 -11.10
C MET A 21 -16.64 7.05 -11.07
N TRP A 22 -16.25 7.61 -12.20
CA TRP A 22 -15.75 8.98 -12.26
C TRP A 22 -16.85 10.00 -11.98
N ALA A 23 -16.57 10.98 -11.13
CA ALA A 23 -17.52 12.03 -10.71
C ALA A 23 -16.88 13.42 -10.78
N GLY A 24 -16.42 13.80 -11.97
CA GLY A 24 -15.87 15.14 -12.27
C GLY A 24 -14.41 15.33 -11.85
N GLU A 25 -14.11 15.31 -10.57
CA GLU A 25 -12.74 15.54 -10.05
C GLU A 25 -12.12 14.31 -9.37
N GLY A 26 -12.87 13.20 -9.27
CA GLY A 26 -12.42 11.99 -8.60
C GLY A 26 -13.42 10.85 -8.75
N PHE A 27 -13.16 9.76 -8.06
CA PHE A 27 -14.03 8.59 -8.07
C PHE A 27 -15.06 8.63 -6.95
N ARG A 28 -16.24 8.07 -7.21
CA ARG A 28 -17.27 7.82 -6.21
C ARG A 28 -17.38 6.33 -5.90
N ASN A 29 -17.78 6.01 -4.69
CA ASN A 29 -18.09 4.64 -4.34
C ASN A 29 -19.39 4.16 -4.99
N VAL A 30 -19.49 2.87 -5.30
CA VAL A 30 -20.73 2.22 -5.80
C VAL A 30 -21.88 2.41 -4.82
N TRP A 31 -21.58 2.26 -3.53
CA TRP A 31 -22.53 2.48 -2.44
C TRP A 31 -22.16 3.76 -1.66
N PRO A 32 -23.14 4.56 -1.23
CA PRO A 32 -22.88 5.70 -0.38
C PRO A 32 -22.15 5.24 0.88
N VAL A 33 -20.91 5.68 1.04
CA VAL A 33 -20.16 5.44 2.28
C VAL A 33 -20.68 6.43 3.31
N ARG A 34 -21.16 5.92 4.45
CA ARG A 34 -21.43 6.79 5.60
C ARG A 34 -20.12 7.48 5.97
N PRO A 35 -20.07 8.83 6.03
CA PRO A 35 -18.86 9.53 6.35
C PRO A 35 -18.38 9.15 7.73
N GLY A 36 -17.35 8.32 7.79
CA GLY A 36 -16.54 8.03 8.95
C GLY A 36 -17.20 7.26 10.07
N LEU A 37 -16.38 6.51 10.80
CA LEU A 37 -16.64 5.99 12.14
C LEU A 37 -16.72 7.13 13.21
N ARG A 38 -17.03 8.36 12.81
CA ARG A 38 -17.15 9.49 13.74
C ARG A 38 -18.49 9.37 14.43
N ASP A 39 -18.45 9.10 15.71
CA ASP A 39 -19.55 9.40 16.59
C ASP A 39 -19.85 10.91 16.44
N ALA A 40 -21.06 11.24 16.01
CA ALA A 40 -21.48 12.63 15.83
C ALA A 40 -21.43 13.43 17.15
N SER A 41 -21.42 12.74 18.29
CA SER A 41 -21.26 13.30 19.65
C SER A 41 -19.80 13.52 20.03
N ALA A 42 -18.84 12.87 19.37
CA ALA A 42 -17.42 13.11 19.60
C ALA A 42 -17.02 14.43 18.92
N GLY A 43 -16.73 15.44 19.70
CA GLY A 43 -16.20 16.71 19.21
C GLY A 43 -15.02 16.53 18.25
N ARG A 44 -14.85 17.45 17.31
CA ARG A 44 -13.68 17.44 16.42
C ARG A 44 -12.42 17.51 17.27
N PRO A 45 -11.45 16.59 17.11
CA PRO A 45 -10.18 16.71 17.81
C PRO A 45 -9.56 18.07 17.48
N GLY A 46 -9.22 18.83 18.50
CA GLY A 46 -8.56 20.11 18.36
C GLY A 46 -7.11 19.95 17.90
N LEU A 47 -6.51 21.05 17.45
CA LEU A 47 -5.07 21.07 17.11
C LEU A 47 -4.20 20.63 18.32
N SER A 48 -4.64 20.94 19.54
CA SER A 48 -4.02 20.49 20.78
C SER A 48 -4.02 18.97 20.95
N ASP A 49 -5.11 18.29 20.55
CA ASP A 49 -5.21 16.83 20.62
C ASP A 49 -4.28 16.17 19.59
N PHE A 50 -4.08 16.86 18.47
CA PHE A 50 -3.15 16.40 17.42
C PHE A 50 -1.68 16.61 17.83
N LEU A 51 -1.37 17.72 18.48
CA LEU A 51 0.01 18.09 18.88
C LEU A 51 0.41 17.53 20.24
N CYS A 52 -0.52 17.44 21.19
CA CYS A 52 -0.25 17.11 22.60
C CYS A 52 -0.97 15.86 23.10
N GLY A 53 -1.96 15.33 22.38
CA GLY A 53 -2.74 14.14 22.74
C GLY A 53 -2.02 12.80 22.50
N GLY A 54 -0.69 12.81 22.35
CA GLY A 54 0.12 11.72 21.81
C GLY A 54 0.26 10.47 22.66
N ASN A 55 -0.06 10.50 23.94
CA ASN A 55 0.30 9.43 24.88
C ASN A 55 -0.49 8.13 24.72
N ARG A 56 -1.59 8.12 23.93
CA ARG A 56 -2.38 6.90 23.66
C ARG A 56 -2.23 6.36 22.23
N ARG A 57 -1.42 7.01 21.41
CA ARG A 57 -1.23 6.64 20.00
C ARG A 57 0.00 5.77 19.76
N VAL A 58 0.88 5.69 20.73
CA VAL A 58 2.10 4.91 20.69
C VAL A 58 2.05 3.92 21.85
N PRO A 59 2.33 2.62 21.63
CA PRO A 59 2.45 1.65 22.70
C PRO A 59 3.52 2.08 23.71
N LEU A 60 3.34 1.75 24.99
CA LEU A 60 4.30 2.03 26.07
C LEU A 60 5.61 1.24 25.93
N GLY A 61 5.59 0.16 25.14
CA GLY A 61 6.74 -0.69 24.86
C GLY A 61 6.62 -1.32 23.48
N PRO A 62 7.66 -2.03 23.02
CA PRO A 62 7.62 -2.72 21.74
C PRO A 62 6.50 -3.78 21.73
N LEU A 63 5.76 -3.85 20.63
CA LEU A 63 4.80 -4.92 20.40
C LEU A 63 5.55 -6.24 20.16
N PRO A 64 4.97 -7.38 20.58
CA PRO A 64 5.52 -8.69 20.25
C PRO A 64 5.70 -8.82 18.73
N ALA A 65 6.87 -9.27 18.30
CA ALA A 65 7.17 -9.55 16.91
C ALA A 65 7.83 -10.94 16.80
N GLN A 66 7.49 -11.66 15.74
CA GLN A 66 8.10 -12.93 15.40
C GLN A 66 8.90 -12.77 14.11
N ASP A 67 10.02 -13.46 14.00
CA ASP A 67 10.77 -13.55 12.76
C ASP A 67 10.12 -14.60 11.86
N PRO A 68 9.57 -14.23 10.69
CA PRO A 68 8.90 -15.16 9.80
C PRO A 68 9.85 -15.92 8.86
N LEU A 69 11.15 -15.61 8.84
CA LEU A 69 12.11 -16.11 7.84
C LEU A 69 12.13 -17.62 7.71
N ASP A 70 12.10 -18.34 8.84
CA ASP A 70 12.11 -19.82 8.80
C ASP A 70 10.77 -20.38 8.28
N SER A 71 9.66 -19.73 8.58
CA SER A 71 8.35 -20.16 8.08
C SER A 71 8.22 -19.99 6.57
N TRP A 72 8.86 -18.97 6.00
CA TRP A 72 8.82 -18.69 4.55
C TRP A 72 9.67 -19.64 3.70
N ARG A 73 10.52 -20.47 4.34
CA ARG A 73 11.31 -21.50 3.63
C ARG A 73 10.49 -22.68 3.15
N ARG A 74 9.27 -22.84 3.66
CA ARG A 74 8.37 -23.93 3.33
C ARG A 74 7.01 -23.36 2.90
N PRO A 75 6.37 -23.94 1.89
CA PRO A 75 5.02 -23.56 1.54
C PRO A 75 4.07 -23.80 2.74
N PRO A 76 2.99 -23.02 2.87
CA PRO A 76 1.99 -23.25 3.89
C PRO A 76 1.28 -24.59 3.69
N GLY A 77 1.17 -25.41 4.75
CA GLY A 77 0.53 -26.73 4.66
C GLY A 77 -0.96 -26.70 4.33
N SER A 78 -1.63 -25.56 4.56
CA SER A 78 -3.02 -25.32 4.19
C SER A 78 -3.21 -24.68 2.81
N GLY A 79 -2.13 -24.45 2.04
CA GLY A 79 -2.17 -23.65 0.81
C GLY A 79 -2.21 -22.13 1.04
N LEU A 80 -2.53 -21.68 2.25
CA LEU A 80 -2.65 -20.25 2.59
C LEU A 80 -1.85 -19.89 3.85
N ARG A 81 -1.08 -18.80 3.76
CA ARG A 81 -0.46 -18.13 4.90
C ARG A 81 -0.47 -16.62 4.71
N ALA A 82 -0.92 -15.88 5.71
CA ALA A 82 -0.82 -14.43 5.76
C ALA A 82 0.18 -14.04 6.86
N THR A 83 1.21 -13.27 6.49
CA THR A 83 2.22 -12.75 7.41
C THR A 83 2.08 -11.24 7.49
N TRP A 84 1.63 -10.72 8.62
CA TRP A 84 1.52 -9.28 8.84
C TRP A 84 2.90 -8.67 9.13
N LEU A 85 3.29 -7.67 8.35
CA LEU A 85 4.59 -7.01 8.42
C LEU A 85 4.51 -5.58 9.00
N GLY A 86 3.36 -5.24 9.50
CA GLY A 86 3.06 -3.96 10.16
C GLY A 86 2.23 -3.03 9.30
N HIS A 87 1.41 -2.19 9.94
CA HIS A 87 0.41 -1.32 9.36
C HIS A 87 -0.48 -2.09 8.36
N SER A 88 -0.50 -1.70 7.09
CA SER A 88 -1.26 -2.33 6.01
C SER A 88 -0.48 -3.42 5.25
N THR A 89 0.81 -3.59 5.56
CA THR A 89 1.67 -4.51 4.81
C THR A 89 1.47 -5.95 5.24
N VAL A 90 1.04 -6.80 4.31
CA VAL A 90 0.89 -8.24 4.50
C VAL A 90 1.56 -8.98 3.34
N LEU A 91 2.32 -10.03 3.64
CA LEU A 91 2.72 -11.03 2.66
C LEU A 91 1.71 -12.16 2.72
N VAL A 92 0.96 -12.36 1.64
CA VAL A 92 0.02 -13.47 1.45
C VAL A 92 0.69 -14.52 0.57
N GLU A 93 0.76 -15.75 1.07
CA GLU A 93 1.16 -16.94 0.31
C GLU A 93 -0.09 -17.76 0.07
N ILE A 94 -0.45 -17.94 -1.18
CA ILE A 94 -1.66 -18.65 -1.60
C ILE A 94 -1.37 -19.46 -2.86
N ASP A 95 -1.67 -20.75 -2.83
CA ASP A 95 -1.54 -21.67 -3.98
C ASP A 95 -0.18 -21.57 -4.71
N GLY A 96 0.89 -21.41 -3.93
CA GLY A 96 2.26 -21.30 -4.43
C GLY A 96 2.68 -19.90 -4.86
N LEU A 97 1.77 -18.93 -4.86
CA LEU A 97 2.05 -17.52 -5.17
C LEU A 97 2.29 -16.70 -3.89
N ARG A 98 3.07 -15.63 -4.03
CA ARG A 98 3.33 -14.63 -2.99
C ARG A 98 2.89 -13.25 -3.42
N VAL A 99 1.88 -12.72 -2.75
CA VAL A 99 1.33 -11.38 -2.97
C VAL A 99 1.72 -10.48 -1.80
N LEU A 100 2.39 -9.37 -2.09
CA LEU A 100 2.74 -8.36 -1.10
C LEU A 100 1.77 -7.20 -1.19
N THR A 101 0.99 -6.96 -0.13
CA THR A 101 0.01 -5.86 -0.11
C THR A 101 0.58 -4.61 0.56
N ASP A 102 0.27 -3.44 0.01
CA ASP A 102 0.57 -2.12 0.56
C ASP A 102 1.95 -2.03 1.23
N PRO A 103 3.04 -2.21 0.47
CA PRO A 103 4.39 -2.35 1.02
C PRO A 103 4.91 -1.01 1.59
N VAL A 104 5.07 -0.94 2.91
CA VAL A 104 5.55 0.24 3.64
C VAL A 104 6.69 -0.15 4.57
N TRP A 105 7.92 0.25 4.23
CA TRP A 105 9.13 0.13 5.05
C TRP A 105 9.65 1.48 5.53
N GLY A 106 9.09 2.57 5.03
CA GLY A 106 9.43 3.93 5.44
C GLY A 106 9.16 4.18 6.93
N ASN A 107 9.97 5.04 7.53
CA ASN A 107 9.81 5.41 8.93
C ASN A 107 8.66 6.40 9.17
N ARG A 108 8.08 6.98 8.12
CA ARG A 108 6.99 7.95 8.20
C ARG A 108 6.00 7.76 7.06
N ALA A 109 4.73 7.82 7.39
CA ALA A 109 3.63 7.93 6.43
C ALA A 109 3.55 9.39 5.93
N SER A 110 4.49 9.78 5.06
CA SER A 110 4.63 11.17 4.62
C SER A 110 5.54 11.27 3.40
N PRO A 111 5.32 12.25 2.51
CA PRO A 111 6.27 12.59 1.46
C PRO A 111 7.57 13.19 2.01
N SER A 112 7.57 13.63 3.28
CA SER A 112 8.73 14.21 3.96
C SER A 112 9.37 13.19 4.90
N ARG A 113 10.71 13.11 4.88
CA ARG A 113 11.48 12.31 5.85
C ARG A 113 11.53 12.95 7.24
N LEU A 114 11.25 14.25 7.34
CA LEU A 114 11.40 15.04 8.58
C LEU A 114 10.07 15.28 9.28
N ALA A 115 8.94 15.29 8.55
CA ALA A 115 7.62 15.61 9.07
C ALA A 115 6.59 14.51 8.75
N GLY A 116 5.50 14.47 9.52
CA GLY A 116 4.41 13.51 9.38
C GLY A 116 4.46 12.36 10.38
N PRO A 117 3.42 11.53 10.42
CA PRO A 117 3.29 10.44 11.37
C PRO A 117 4.49 9.50 11.29
N LYS A 118 5.11 9.23 12.44
CA LYS A 118 6.25 8.32 12.54
C LYS A 118 5.75 6.92 12.89
N ARG A 119 6.36 5.92 12.27
CA ARG A 119 6.18 4.53 12.64
C ARG A 119 6.69 4.32 14.07
N PHE A 120 5.91 3.70 14.93
CA PHE A 120 6.31 3.41 16.32
C PHE A 120 7.12 2.12 16.44
N GLN A 121 7.02 1.21 15.48
CA GLN A 121 7.76 -0.05 15.44
C GLN A 121 8.24 -0.32 14.01
N PRO A 122 9.49 -0.72 13.78
CA PRO A 122 9.97 -1.09 12.46
C PRO A 122 9.23 -2.34 11.94
N ALA A 123 9.27 -2.56 10.63
CA ALA A 123 8.84 -3.82 10.06
C ALA A 123 9.68 -4.97 10.65
N PRO A 124 9.08 -6.15 10.93
CA PRO A 124 9.78 -7.25 11.59
C PRO A 124 10.95 -7.80 10.77
N VAL A 125 10.93 -7.58 9.46
CA VAL A 125 11.97 -8.04 8.53
C VAL A 125 12.36 -6.90 7.60
N PRO A 126 13.65 -6.70 7.30
CA PRO A 126 14.09 -5.79 6.23
C PRO A 126 13.51 -6.18 4.87
N LEU A 127 13.18 -5.20 4.02
CA LEU A 127 12.65 -5.44 2.67
C LEU A 127 13.54 -6.39 1.86
N ALA A 128 14.85 -6.24 1.94
CA ALA A 128 15.82 -7.08 1.24
C ALA A 128 15.85 -8.56 1.69
N LYS A 129 15.17 -8.90 2.79
CA LYS A 129 15.04 -10.28 3.28
C LYS A 129 13.70 -10.93 2.95
N LEU A 130 12.82 -10.23 2.22
CA LEU A 130 11.60 -10.86 1.71
C LEU A 130 11.95 -12.02 0.77
N PRO A 131 11.15 -13.09 0.80
CA PRO A 131 11.24 -14.12 -0.24
C PRO A 131 10.87 -13.51 -1.61
N PRO A 132 11.13 -14.20 -2.71
CA PRO A 132 10.62 -13.79 -4.02
C PRO A 132 9.12 -13.54 -3.94
N VAL A 133 8.68 -12.41 -4.50
CA VAL A 133 7.27 -11.95 -4.54
C VAL A 133 6.83 -11.97 -5.99
N ASP A 134 5.65 -12.56 -6.25
CA ASP A 134 5.11 -12.70 -7.60
C ASP A 134 4.28 -11.49 -8.02
N LEU A 135 3.67 -10.80 -7.04
CA LEU A 135 2.80 -9.65 -7.26
C LEU A 135 2.86 -8.67 -6.09
N VAL A 136 2.89 -7.39 -6.39
CA VAL A 136 2.59 -6.33 -5.42
C VAL A 136 1.20 -5.78 -5.67
N LEU A 137 0.40 -5.66 -4.62
CA LEU A 137 -0.92 -5.03 -4.65
C LEU A 137 -0.89 -3.74 -3.82
N ILE A 138 -1.25 -2.62 -4.44
CA ILE A 138 -1.39 -1.33 -3.75
C ILE A 138 -2.85 -0.90 -3.81
N SER A 139 -3.45 -0.73 -2.62
CA SER A 139 -4.86 -0.43 -2.49
C SER A 139 -5.22 1.00 -2.91
N HIS A 140 -4.44 1.98 -2.50
CA HIS A 140 -4.65 3.40 -2.80
C HIS A 140 -3.39 4.25 -2.55
N ASP A 141 -3.47 5.55 -2.78
CA ASP A 141 -2.34 6.48 -2.82
C ASP A 141 -2.03 7.23 -1.52
N HIS A 142 -2.60 6.82 -0.38
CA HIS A 142 -2.17 7.38 0.91
C HIS A 142 -0.75 6.93 1.26
N TYR A 143 0.02 7.81 1.92
CA TYR A 143 1.44 7.58 2.22
C TYR A 143 1.73 6.43 3.21
N ASP A 144 0.72 5.95 3.91
CA ASP A 144 0.77 4.76 4.76
C ASP A 144 0.42 3.46 4.03
N HIS A 145 0.11 3.55 2.72
CA HIS A 145 -0.12 2.42 1.81
C HIS A 145 0.80 2.50 0.58
N LEU A 146 1.05 3.69 0.07
CA LEU A 146 1.92 3.96 -1.07
C LEU A 146 3.19 4.70 -0.59
N ASP A 147 4.22 3.94 -0.23
CA ASP A 147 5.44 4.43 0.40
C ASP A 147 6.55 4.70 -0.61
N TYR A 148 6.90 5.97 -0.82
CA TYR A 148 7.89 6.39 -1.80
C TYR A 148 9.25 5.68 -1.69
N PRO A 149 9.92 5.59 -0.52
CA PRO A 149 11.20 4.90 -0.42
C PRO A 149 11.09 3.41 -0.74
N THR A 150 10.02 2.74 -0.30
CA THR A 150 9.80 1.32 -0.58
C THR A 150 9.54 1.07 -2.06
N VAL A 151 8.67 1.87 -2.71
CA VAL A 151 8.41 1.74 -4.15
C VAL A 151 9.69 1.94 -4.96
N ARG A 152 10.53 2.90 -4.62
CA ARG A 152 11.82 3.09 -5.30
C ARG A 152 12.78 1.94 -5.14
N ASP A 153 12.78 1.28 -4.00
CA ASP A 153 13.59 0.09 -3.78
C ASP A 153 13.07 -1.09 -4.61
N LEU A 154 11.75 -1.32 -4.60
CA LEU A 154 11.08 -2.31 -5.44
C LEU A 154 11.27 -2.06 -6.95
N ALA A 155 11.26 -0.79 -7.37
CA ALA A 155 11.49 -0.43 -8.77
C ALA A 155 12.90 -0.84 -9.25
N ARG A 156 13.89 -0.72 -8.38
CA ARG A 156 15.31 -0.95 -8.70
C ARG A 156 15.74 -2.42 -8.64
N HIS A 157 15.17 -3.17 -7.70
CA HIS A 157 15.71 -4.48 -7.35
C HIS A 157 14.77 -5.64 -7.69
N HIS A 158 13.54 -5.33 -8.17
CA HIS A 158 12.53 -6.33 -8.44
C HIS A 158 11.86 -6.09 -9.80
N THR A 159 11.25 -7.15 -10.35
CA THR A 159 10.62 -7.12 -11.69
C THR A 159 9.14 -7.50 -11.69
N MET A 160 8.59 -7.96 -10.56
CA MET A 160 7.19 -8.36 -10.46
C MET A 160 6.23 -7.22 -10.83
N PRO A 161 5.03 -7.53 -11.33
CA PRO A 161 4.00 -6.54 -11.60
C PRO A 161 3.50 -5.89 -10.31
N ILE A 162 3.04 -4.65 -10.44
CA ILE A 162 2.39 -3.88 -9.39
C ILE A 162 0.97 -3.58 -9.84
N VAL A 163 -0.01 -4.18 -9.17
CA VAL A 163 -1.44 -3.96 -9.42
C VAL A 163 -1.96 -2.90 -8.46
N THR A 164 -2.73 -1.96 -8.99
CA THR A 164 -3.29 -0.86 -8.21
C THR A 164 -4.58 -0.32 -8.85
N SER A 165 -5.25 0.62 -8.18
CA SER A 165 -6.41 1.32 -8.70
C SER A 165 -6.04 2.36 -9.78
N LEU A 166 -7.03 2.72 -10.61
CA LEU A 166 -6.89 3.73 -11.66
C LEU A 166 -6.31 5.04 -11.13
N GLY A 167 -5.30 5.56 -11.83
CA GLY A 167 -4.63 6.82 -11.53
C GLY A 167 -3.45 6.72 -10.58
N VAL A 168 -3.35 5.68 -9.75
CA VAL A 168 -2.23 5.52 -8.81
C VAL A 168 -0.92 5.22 -9.53
N GLY A 169 -0.99 4.54 -10.67
CA GLY A 169 0.18 4.21 -11.49
C GLY A 169 1.04 5.41 -11.89
N VAL A 170 0.46 6.62 -11.95
CA VAL A 170 1.23 7.85 -12.26
C VAL A 170 2.31 8.12 -11.21
N HIS A 171 2.06 7.80 -9.95
CA HIS A 171 3.04 7.94 -8.86
C HIS A 171 4.14 6.89 -9.00
N LEU A 172 3.77 5.65 -9.28
CA LEU A 172 4.70 4.53 -9.47
C LEU A 172 5.68 4.82 -10.60
N GLU A 173 5.17 5.27 -11.74
CA GLU A 173 5.97 5.65 -12.91
C GLU A 173 6.90 6.83 -12.60
N ALA A 174 6.38 7.87 -11.95
CA ALA A 174 7.19 9.03 -11.52
C ALA A 174 8.30 8.65 -10.52
N TRP A 175 8.15 7.52 -9.82
CA TRP A 175 9.12 7.01 -8.86
C TRP A 175 10.06 5.95 -9.43
N GLY A 176 9.92 5.62 -10.72
CA GLY A 176 10.85 4.80 -11.48
C GLY A 176 10.42 3.35 -11.68
N VAL A 177 9.16 3.02 -11.44
CA VAL A 177 8.60 1.74 -11.86
C VAL A 177 8.40 1.76 -13.37
N ALA A 178 8.86 0.74 -14.07
CA ALA A 178 8.71 0.62 -15.51
C ALA A 178 7.21 0.48 -15.87
N PRO A 179 6.70 1.21 -16.90
CA PRO A 179 5.27 1.25 -17.22
C PRO A 179 4.65 -0.13 -17.46
N GLU A 180 5.40 -1.05 -18.07
CA GLU A 180 4.97 -2.41 -18.36
C GLU A 180 4.72 -3.28 -17.11
N ARG A 181 5.22 -2.85 -15.96
CA ARG A 181 4.99 -3.50 -14.67
C ARG A 181 3.76 -2.95 -13.93
N ILE A 182 3.18 -1.86 -14.40
CA ILE A 182 2.08 -1.17 -13.73
C ILE A 182 0.76 -1.64 -14.33
N VAL A 183 -0.06 -2.26 -13.50
CA VAL A 183 -1.40 -2.70 -13.88
C VAL A 183 -2.42 -1.90 -13.07
N GLU A 184 -3.12 -0.99 -13.73
CA GLU A 184 -4.20 -0.22 -13.11
C GLU A 184 -5.55 -0.88 -13.42
N LEU A 185 -6.35 -1.11 -12.39
CA LEU A 185 -7.67 -1.74 -12.51
C LEU A 185 -8.77 -0.77 -12.09
N ASP A 186 -9.86 -0.76 -12.85
CA ASP A 186 -11.12 -0.15 -12.48
C ASP A 186 -11.94 -1.13 -11.62
N TRP A 187 -13.06 -0.67 -11.06
CA TRP A 187 -14.01 -1.53 -10.35
C TRP A 187 -14.40 -2.74 -11.19
N TRP A 188 -14.39 -3.93 -10.59
CA TRP A 188 -14.78 -5.20 -11.21
C TRP A 188 -13.84 -5.72 -12.30
N GLN A 189 -12.75 -5.02 -12.61
CA GLN A 189 -11.72 -5.55 -13.46
C GLN A 189 -10.83 -6.54 -12.70
N SER A 190 -10.28 -7.50 -13.42
CA SER A 190 -9.37 -8.52 -12.92
C SER A 190 -8.05 -8.50 -13.70
N TYR A 191 -7.01 -9.00 -13.07
CA TYR A 191 -5.72 -9.24 -13.69
C TYR A 191 -5.34 -10.69 -13.48
N THR A 192 -5.02 -11.39 -14.56
CA THR A 192 -4.49 -12.74 -14.50
C THR A 192 -2.97 -12.67 -14.50
N LEU A 193 -2.34 -13.17 -13.44
CA LEU A 193 -0.89 -13.21 -13.37
C LEU A 193 -0.36 -14.25 -14.37
N PRO A 194 0.56 -13.87 -15.30
CA PRO A 194 1.13 -14.82 -16.24
C PRO A 194 1.81 -16.00 -15.54
N GLY A 195 1.46 -17.23 -15.94
CA GLY A 195 2.01 -18.46 -15.34
C GLY A 195 1.34 -18.89 -14.03
N ALA A 196 0.30 -18.21 -13.59
CA ALA A 196 -0.56 -18.68 -12.51
C ALA A 196 -1.76 -19.45 -13.11
N ASP A 197 -1.75 -20.76 -13.02
CA ASP A 197 -2.91 -21.59 -13.28
C ASP A 197 -3.80 -21.58 -12.03
N LEU A 198 -4.65 -20.57 -11.92
CA LEU A 198 -5.65 -20.43 -10.87
C LEU A 198 -7.04 -20.62 -11.42
#